data_b18e51f9abeb0fdd56afece6d1caed76
#
_entry.id   b18e51f9abeb0fdd56afece6d1caed76
#
_cell.length_a   1.000
_cell.length_b   1.000
_cell.length_c   1.000
_cell.angle_alpha   90.00
_cell.angle_beta   90.00
_cell.angle_gamma   90.00
#
_symmetry.space_group_name_H-M   'P 1'
#
loop_
_entity.id
_entity.type
_entity.pdbx_description
1 polymer ?
#
loop_
_entity_poly.entity_id
_entity_poly.type
_entity_poly.pdbx_seq_one_letter_code
_entity_poly.pdbx_strand_id
1 'polypeptide(L)'
;VTAGIPIAWLADRSNRRNIVVASLAFWSFMTAISGLVQNFGQLLAARLGVGVGEAGGSPPSHSMISDYFPPRSRGTALSFYSMGIYIGVLFGFAAGGWIAQNFGWRNAFFVIGIPGILYALAVLWVVKEPKRGQFDVGGTPPKSSLSETMSCLRGRPTFWWISVGCAFTAFVSYGNGNFMPSFLMRNHGLSLAEVGAILGLISGLSGATGTFL
;
A
#
# COMPACT_ATOMS: atom_id res chain seq x y z
N VAL A 1 -8.24 -6.15 5.20
CA VAL A 1 -7.62 -6.80 6.39
C VAL A 1 -7.83 -8.31 6.35
N THR A 2 -9.05 -8.82 6.16
CA THR A 2 -9.35 -10.27 6.16
C THR A 2 -8.61 -11.04 5.06
N ALA A 3 -8.46 -10.48 3.87
CA ALA A 3 -7.70 -11.07 2.76
C ALA A 3 -6.18 -11.12 3.01
N GLY A 4 -5.65 -10.28 3.88
CA GLY A 4 -4.22 -10.20 4.16
C GLY A 4 -3.64 -11.48 4.76
N ILE A 5 -4.36 -12.15 5.67
CA ILE A 5 -3.90 -13.38 6.32
C ILE A 5 -3.75 -14.53 5.31
N PRO A 6 -4.77 -14.86 4.48
CA PRO A 6 -4.62 -15.90 3.46
C PRO A 6 -3.53 -15.60 2.44
N ILE A 7 -3.41 -14.34 2.01
CA ILE A 7 -2.41 -13.94 1.02
C ILE A 7 -1.00 -14.01 1.63
N ALA A 8 -0.79 -13.57 2.87
CA ALA A 8 0.49 -13.71 3.57
C ALA A 8 0.87 -15.18 3.72
N TRP A 9 -0.08 -16.04 4.13
CA TRP A 9 0.13 -17.49 4.21
C TRP A 9 0.52 -18.11 2.85
N LEU A 10 -0.10 -17.64 1.76
CA LEU A 10 0.25 -18.06 0.39
C LEU A 10 1.66 -17.56 0.03
N ALA A 11 2.02 -16.32 0.42
CA ALA A 11 3.33 -15.74 0.19
C ALA A 11 4.46 -16.51 0.88
N ASP A 12 4.18 -17.06 2.06
CA ASP A 12 5.15 -17.91 2.78
C ASP A 12 5.46 -19.23 2.07
N ARG A 13 4.57 -19.70 1.21
CA ARG A 13 4.65 -21.00 0.52
C ARG A 13 4.94 -20.92 -0.97
N SER A 14 4.76 -19.75 -1.57
CA SER A 14 4.85 -19.52 -3.01
C SER A 14 5.94 -18.49 -3.34
N ASN A 15 6.11 -18.21 -4.63
CA ASN A 15 7.00 -17.15 -5.10
C ASN A 15 6.40 -15.78 -4.76
N ARG A 16 7.06 -15.04 -3.84
CA ARG A 16 6.60 -13.75 -3.32
C ARG A 16 6.52 -12.68 -4.40
N ARG A 17 7.50 -12.66 -5.32
CA ARG A 17 7.49 -11.75 -6.47
C ARG A 17 6.21 -11.91 -7.29
N ASN A 18 5.81 -13.14 -7.60
CA ASN A 18 4.62 -13.40 -8.40
C ASN A 18 3.34 -12.95 -7.68
N ILE A 19 3.29 -13.08 -6.36
CA ILE A 19 2.16 -12.59 -5.55
C ILE A 19 2.11 -11.07 -5.58
N VAL A 20 3.24 -10.38 -5.40
CA VAL A 20 3.31 -8.91 -5.49
C VAL A 20 2.85 -8.45 -6.88
N VAL A 21 3.33 -9.07 -7.95
CA VAL A 21 2.95 -8.73 -9.32
C VAL A 21 1.47 -8.96 -9.58
N ALA A 22 0.94 -10.12 -9.20
CA ALA A 22 -0.48 -10.44 -9.35
C ALA A 22 -1.37 -9.48 -8.56
N SER A 23 -0.99 -9.18 -7.32
CA SER A 23 -1.68 -8.22 -6.46
C SER A 23 -1.66 -6.82 -7.06
N LEU A 24 -0.50 -6.35 -7.50
CA LEU A 24 -0.33 -5.05 -8.14
C LEU A 24 -1.16 -4.93 -9.43
N ALA A 25 -1.12 -5.94 -10.29
CA ALA A 25 -1.93 -5.97 -11.50
C ALA A 25 -3.44 -5.97 -11.18
N PHE A 26 -3.85 -6.75 -10.17
CA PHE A 26 -5.24 -6.87 -9.79
C PHE A 26 -5.79 -5.55 -9.20
N TRP A 27 -5.11 -4.92 -8.23
CA TRP A 27 -5.62 -3.65 -7.70
C TRP A 27 -5.57 -2.51 -8.72
N SER A 28 -4.56 -2.50 -9.62
CA SER A 28 -4.48 -1.52 -10.70
C SER A 28 -5.62 -1.70 -11.71
N PHE A 29 -5.96 -2.94 -12.04
CA PHE A 29 -7.10 -3.28 -12.87
C PHE A 29 -8.43 -2.85 -12.21
N MET A 30 -8.63 -3.16 -10.93
CA MET A 30 -9.80 -2.71 -10.17
C MET A 30 -9.88 -1.18 -10.06
N THR A 31 -8.73 -0.51 -9.98
CA THR A 31 -8.65 0.95 -10.02
C THR A 31 -9.10 1.47 -11.38
N ALA A 32 -8.62 0.91 -12.49
CA ALA A 32 -9.06 1.30 -13.84
C ALA A 32 -10.58 1.05 -14.03
N ILE A 33 -11.10 -0.11 -13.60
CA ILE A 33 -12.54 -0.42 -13.64
C ILE A 33 -13.36 0.61 -12.85
N SER A 34 -12.82 1.19 -11.77
CA SER A 34 -13.53 2.24 -11.03
C SER A 34 -13.86 3.47 -11.88
N GLY A 35 -13.15 3.69 -12.98
CA GLY A 35 -13.49 4.72 -13.96
C GLY A 35 -14.71 4.39 -14.85
N LEU A 36 -15.09 3.11 -14.96
CA LEU A 36 -16.22 2.65 -15.79
C LEU A 36 -17.54 2.53 -15.01
N VAL A 37 -17.52 2.62 -13.69
CA VAL A 37 -18.68 2.37 -12.85
C VAL A 37 -19.80 3.40 -13.08
N GLN A 38 -21.04 2.93 -13.03
CA GLN A 38 -22.24 3.75 -13.26
C GLN A 38 -23.05 4.01 -12.01
N ASN A 39 -22.86 3.19 -10.97
CA ASN A 39 -23.59 3.31 -9.71
C ASN A 39 -22.70 3.01 -8.50
N PHE A 40 -23.22 3.34 -7.31
CA PHE A 40 -22.50 3.15 -6.04
C PHE A 40 -22.11 1.69 -5.77
N GLY A 41 -22.99 0.74 -6.07
CA GLY A 41 -22.70 -0.68 -5.84
C GLY A 41 -21.51 -1.19 -6.65
N GLN A 42 -21.41 -0.79 -7.92
CA GLN A 42 -20.26 -1.11 -8.77
C GLN A 42 -18.97 -0.45 -8.26
N LEU A 43 -19.04 0.82 -7.84
CA LEU A 43 -17.90 1.50 -7.25
C LEU A 43 -17.44 0.80 -5.97
N LEU A 44 -18.36 0.45 -5.09
CA LEU A 44 -18.06 -0.27 -3.86
C LEU A 44 -17.38 -1.62 -4.15
N ALA A 45 -17.92 -2.39 -5.09
CA ALA A 45 -17.32 -3.66 -5.49
C ALA A 45 -15.90 -3.50 -6.04
N ALA A 46 -15.67 -2.50 -6.91
CA ALA A 46 -14.34 -2.20 -7.42
C ALA A 46 -13.37 -1.78 -6.30
N ARG A 47 -13.81 -0.96 -5.34
CA ARG A 47 -12.99 -0.54 -4.18
C ARG A 47 -12.67 -1.70 -3.23
N LEU A 48 -13.62 -2.62 -3.00
CA LEU A 48 -13.35 -3.86 -2.27
C LEU A 48 -12.31 -4.71 -3.01
N GLY A 49 -12.39 -4.80 -4.34
CA GLY A 49 -11.38 -5.47 -5.16
C GLY A 49 -9.99 -4.83 -5.02
N VAL A 50 -9.88 -3.50 -5.03
CA VAL A 50 -8.63 -2.79 -4.75
C VAL A 50 -8.07 -3.19 -3.38
N GLY A 51 -8.90 -3.17 -2.33
CA GLY A 51 -8.47 -3.54 -0.98
C GLY A 51 -8.00 -5.00 -0.85
N VAL A 52 -8.61 -5.93 -1.60
CA VAL A 52 -8.12 -7.32 -1.68
C VAL A 52 -6.76 -7.39 -2.36
N GLY A 53 -6.58 -6.67 -3.48
CA GLY A 53 -5.29 -6.60 -4.17
C GLY A 53 -4.18 -6.00 -3.30
N GLU A 54 -4.43 -4.88 -2.66
CA GLU A 54 -3.47 -4.20 -1.79
C GLU A 54 -2.97 -5.08 -0.63
N ALA A 55 -3.82 -5.98 -0.14
CA ALA A 55 -3.46 -6.89 0.94
C ALA A 55 -2.28 -7.83 0.59
N GLY A 56 -2.02 -8.06 -0.69
CA GLY A 56 -0.89 -8.89 -1.16
C GLY A 56 0.38 -8.09 -1.50
N GLY A 57 0.37 -6.78 -1.31
CA GLY A 57 1.53 -5.94 -1.62
C GLY A 57 2.58 -5.91 -0.49
N SER A 58 2.20 -5.40 0.68
CA SER A 58 3.16 -5.08 1.74
C SER A 58 3.82 -6.29 2.41
N PRO A 59 3.13 -7.35 2.85
CA PRO A 59 3.78 -8.45 3.58
C PRO A 59 4.83 -9.18 2.74
N PRO A 60 4.58 -9.58 1.47
CA PRO A 60 5.60 -10.22 0.65
C PRO A 60 6.77 -9.28 0.33
N SER A 61 6.49 -7.97 0.08
CA SER A 61 7.53 -6.98 -0.21
C SER A 61 8.49 -6.80 0.96
N HIS A 62 7.98 -6.67 2.18
CA HIS A 62 8.81 -6.58 3.39
C HIS A 62 9.66 -7.83 3.59
N SER A 63 9.08 -9.02 3.38
CA SER A 63 9.80 -10.29 3.44
C SER A 63 10.91 -10.36 2.38
N MET A 64 10.64 -9.92 1.14
CA MET A 64 11.66 -9.89 0.09
C MET A 64 12.79 -8.90 0.40
N ILE A 65 12.46 -7.69 0.90
CA ILE A 65 13.46 -6.69 1.29
C ILE A 65 14.38 -7.24 2.38
N SER A 66 13.82 -7.97 3.35
CA SER A 66 14.61 -8.60 4.42
C SER A 66 15.59 -9.66 3.89
N ASP A 67 15.26 -10.30 2.77
CA ASP A 67 16.14 -11.27 2.11
C ASP A 67 17.09 -10.63 1.10
N TYR A 68 16.78 -9.45 0.55
CA TYR A 68 17.70 -8.72 -0.32
C TYR A 68 18.81 -8.00 0.42
N PHE A 69 18.53 -7.51 1.64
CA PHE A 69 19.43 -6.65 2.39
C PHE A 69 19.86 -7.26 3.73
N PRO A 70 21.17 -7.19 4.07
CA PRO A 70 21.64 -7.66 5.36
C PRO A 70 21.06 -6.80 6.50
N PRO A 71 21.04 -7.32 7.75
CA PRO A 71 20.39 -6.66 8.90
C PRO A 71 20.80 -5.18 9.10
N ARG A 72 22.04 -4.85 8.81
CA ARG A 72 22.56 -3.47 8.96
C ARG A 72 21.94 -2.45 8.02
N SER A 73 21.47 -2.86 6.83
CA SER A 73 20.90 -1.98 5.80
C SER A 73 19.38 -2.17 5.61
N ARG A 74 18.75 -3.12 6.31
CA ARG A 74 17.31 -3.39 6.21
C ARG A 74 16.48 -2.15 6.55
N GLY A 75 16.85 -1.42 7.62
CA GLY A 75 16.14 -0.19 8.02
C GLY A 75 16.11 0.84 6.91
N THR A 76 17.28 1.15 6.33
CA THR A 76 17.38 2.09 5.20
C THR A 76 16.57 1.61 3.97
N ALA A 77 16.66 0.32 3.63
CA ALA A 77 15.90 -0.23 2.49
C ALA A 77 14.38 -0.14 2.72
N LEU A 78 13.91 -0.39 3.94
CA LEU A 78 12.50 -0.22 4.32
C LEU A 78 12.06 1.24 4.32
N SER A 79 12.94 2.18 4.70
CA SER A 79 12.66 3.62 4.61
C SER A 79 12.49 4.05 3.15
N PHE A 80 13.36 3.59 2.24
CA PHE A 80 13.20 3.84 0.80
C PHE A 80 11.89 3.25 0.26
N TYR A 81 11.54 2.04 0.65
CA TYR A 81 10.27 1.43 0.27
C TYR A 81 9.07 2.25 0.79
N SER A 82 9.12 2.68 2.04
CA SER A 82 8.05 3.48 2.66
C SER A 82 7.94 4.89 2.05
N MET A 83 9.05 5.49 1.63
CA MET A 83 9.04 6.78 0.92
C MET A 83 8.20 6.72 -0.35
N GLY A 84 8.15 5.57 -1.04
CA GLY A 84 7.30 5.35 -2.21
C GLY A 84 5.82 5.62 -1.95
N ILE A 85 5.33 5.35 -0.73
CA ILE A 85 3.94 5.63 -0.32
C ILE A 85 3.70 7.14 -0.36
N TYR A 86 4.58 7.94 0.21
CA TYR A 86 4.42 9.40 0.28
C TYR A 86 4.61 10.08 -1.07
N ILE A 87 5.51 9.57 -1.90
CA ILE A 87 5.62 9.99 -3.30
C ILE A 87 4.31 9.69 -4.05
N GLY A 88 3.74 8.52 -3.82
CA GLY A 88 2.42 8.15 -4.37
C GLY A 88 1.30 9.07 -3.87
N VAL A 89 1.31 9.45 -2.59
CA VAL A 89 0.36 10.41 -2.01
C VAL A 89 0.52 11.80 -2.65
N LEU A 90 1.75 12.27 -2.81
CA LEU A 90 2.06 13.56 -3.44
C LEU A 90 1.45 13.63 -4.86
N PHE A 91 1.83 12.69 -5.71
CA PHE A 91 1.35 12.68 -7.09
C PHE A 91 -0.13 12.29 -7.20
N GLY A 92 -0.61 11.38 -6.34
CA GLY A 92 -2.00 10.95 -6.32
C GLY A 92 -2.97 12.09 -6.00
N PHE A 93 -2.68 12.89 -4.98
CA PHE A 93 -3.48 14.06 -4.64
C PHE A 93 -3.31 15.19 -5.67
N ALA A 94 -2.08 15.57 -6.02
CA ALA A 94 -1.83 16.69 -6.91
C ALA A 94 -2.34 16.40 -8.34
N ALA A 95 -1.90 15.32 -8.96
CA ALA A 95 -2.32 14.95 -10.31
C ALA A 95 -3.79 14.48 -10.33
N GLY A 96 -4.21 13.68 -9.33
CA GLY A 96 -5.58 13.19 -9.23
C GLY A 96 -6.60 14.33 -9.06
N GLY A 97 -6.30 15.32 -8.21
CA GLY A 97 -7.14 16.51 -8.02
C GLY A 97 -7.24 17.34 -9.30
N TRP A 98 -6.10 17.59 -9.95
CA TRP A 98 -6.07 18.33 -11.21
C TRP A 98 -6.82 17.62 -12.36
N ILE A 99 -6.60 16.32 -12.52
CA ILE A 99 -7.28 15.53 -13.55
C ILE A 99 -8.79 15.47 -13.27
N ALA A 100 -9.17 15.24 -12.01
CA ALA A 100 -10.58 15.16 -11.64
C ALA A 100 -11.32 16.48 -11.88
N GLN A 101 -10.67 17.61 -11.66
CA GLN A 101 -11.23 18.94 -11.90
C GLN A 101 -11.40 19.24 -13.39
N ASN A 102 -10.41 18.92 -14.22
CA ASN A 102 -10.40 19.34 -15.64
C ASN A 102 -11.01 18.29 -16.58
N PHE A 103 -10.88 17.01 -16.25
CA PHE A 103 -11.30 15.88 -17.10
C PHE A 103 -12.35 14.98 -16.46
N GLY A 104 -12.74 15.28 -15.22
CA GLY A 104 -13.66 14.47 -14.44
C GLY A 104 -12.98 13.31 -13.67
N TRP A 105 -13.56 12.94 -12.55
CA TRP A 105 -13.00 11.96 -11.61
C TRP A 105 -12.79 10.55 -12.20
N ARG A 106 -13.58 10.16 -13.21
CA ARG A 106 -13.42 8.86 -13.87
C ARG A 106 -12.09 8.73 -14.59
N ASN A 107 -11.65 9.80 -15.25
CA ASN A 107 -10.38 9.83 -15.95
C ASN A 107 -9.18 9.73 -15.00
N ALA A 108 -9.29 10.22 -13.76
CA ALA A 108 -8.26 10.05 -12.76
C ALA A 108 -8.00 8.56 -12.46
N PHE A 109 -9.04 7.72 -12.42
CA PHE A 109 -8.87 6.28 -12.21
C PHE A 109 -8.17 5.57 -13.37
N PHE A 110 -8.43 5.98 -14.61
CA PHE A 110 -7.73 5.43 -15.78
C PHE A 110 -6.26 5.82 -15.80
N VAL A 111 -5.97 7.10 -15.52
CA VAL A 111 -4.59 7.61 -15.52
C VAL A 111 -3.74 6.98 -14.43
N ILE A 112 -4.33 6.54 -13.33
CA ILE A 112 -3.62 5.85 -12.25
C ILE A 112 -3.60 4.33 -12.49
N GLY A 113 -4.71 3.74 -12.87
CA GLY A 113 -4.87 2.30 -12.97
C GLY A 113 -4.10 1.68 -14.15
N ILE A 114 -4.15 2.28 -15.34
CA ILE A 114 -3.49 1.73 -16.53
C ILE A 114 -1.96 1.68 -16.38
N PRO A 115 -1.27 2.78 -15.97
CA PRO A 115 0.16 2.71 -15.70
C PRO A 115 0.54 1.71 -14.61
N GLY A 116 -0.33 1.49 -13.61
CA GLY A 116 -0.10 0.49 -12.57
C GLY A 116 -0.03 -0.94 -13.12
N ILE A 117 -0.83 -1.27 -14.13
CA ILE A 117 -0.76 -2.57 -14.82
C ILE A 117 0.59 -2.70 -15.56
N LEU A 118 1.01 -1.65 -16.27
CA LEU A 118 2.32 -1.64 -16.96
C LEU A 118 3.47 -1.76 -15.96
N TYR A 119 3.34 -1.10 -14.80
CA TYR A 119 4.33 -1.22 -13.73
C TYR A 119 4.38 -2.63 -13.15
N ALA A 120 3.26 -3.34 -13.04
CA ALA A 120 3.24 -4.75 -12.62
C ALA A 120 4.06 -5.63 -13.58
N LEU A 121 3.94 -5.40 -14.88
CA LEU A 121 4.76 -6.10 -15.88
C LEU A 121 6.24 -5.75 -15.75
N ALA A 122 6.57 -4.47 -15.52
CA ALA A 122 7.96 -4.07 -15.29
C ALA A 122 8.55 -4.75 -14.03
N VAL A 123 7.79 -4.83 -12.94
CA VAL A 123 8.21 -5.54 -11.71
C VAL A 123 8.46 -7.03 -12.01
N LEU A 124 7.60 -7.66 -12.81
CA LEU A 124 7.77 -9.06 -13.20
C LEU A 124 9.10 -9.33 -13.94
N TRP A 125 9.56 -8.36 -14.73
CA TRP A 125 10.77 -8.51 -15.54
C TRP A 125 12.04 -8.12 -14.78
N VAL A 126 11.97 -7.10 -13.95
CA VAL A 126 13.13 -6.51 -13.27
C VAL A 126 13.42 -7.18 -11.92
N VAL A 127 12.38 -7.46 -11.14
CA VAL A 127 12.53 -7.99 -9.78
C VAL A 127 12.70 -9.51 -9.84
N LYS A 128 13.70 -10.02 -9.14
CA LYS A 128 13.94 -11.48 -9.01
C LYS A 128 13.47 -11.93 -7.63
N GLU A 129 13.10 -13.19 -7.48
CA GLU A 129 12.82 -13.77 -6.16
C GLU A 129 14.13 -14.01 -5.41
N PRO A 130 14.37 -13.39 -4.23
CA PRO A 130 15.57 -13.64 -3.45
C PRO A 130 15.51 -15.01 -2.76
N LYS A 131 16.68 -15.56 -2.42
CA LYS A 131 16.73 -16.78 -1.59
C LYS A 131 16.20 -16.47 -0.20
N ARG A 132 15.26 -17.27 0.28
CA ARG A 132 14.65 -17.10 1.61
C ARG A 132 15.67 -17.29 2.70
N GLY A 133 15.69 -16.36 3.66
CA GLY A 133 16.53 -16.47 4.85
C GLY A 133 18.03 -16.36 4.56
N GLN A 134 18.45 -15.81 3.42
CA GLN A 134 19.88 -15.80 3.06
C GLN A 134 20.77 -14.99 4.02
N PHE A 135 20.19 -14.11 4.82
CA PHE A 135 20.88 -13.32 5.83
C PHE A 135 20.44 -13.65 7.26
N ASP A 136 19.60 -14.68 7.45
CA ASP A 136 19.13 -15.04 8.77
C ASP A 136 20.13 -15.98 9.45
N VAL A 137 20.47 -15.66 10.71
CA VAL A 137 21.34 -16.50 11.54
C VAL A 137 20.56 -17.77 11.91
N GLY A 138 21.02 -18.93 11.41
CA GLY A 138 20.35 -20.22 11.67
C GLY A 138 19.56 -20.78 10.48
N GLY A 139 19.56 -20.09 9.33
CA GLY A 139 18.88 -20.55 8.12
C GLY A 139 17.38 -20.26 8.08
N THR A 140 16.70 -20.84 7.10
CA THR A 140 15.25 -20.62 6.91
C THR A 140 14.47 -21.19 8.10
N PRO A 141 13.69 -20.39 8.84
CA PRO A 141 12.91 -20.91 9.96
C PRO A 141 11.90 -21.97 9.49
N PRO A 142 11.58 -22.96 10.31
CA PRO A 142 10.59 -23.97 9.97
C PRO A 142 9.23 -23.29 9.71
N LYS A 143 8.46 -23.84 8.76
CA LYS A 143 7.12 -23.37 8.46
C LYS A 143 6.22 -23.58 9.66
N SER A 144 5.91 -22.51 10.40
CA SER A 144 4.96 -22.56 11.51
C SER A 144 3.52 -22.64 11.02
N SER A 145 2.65 -23.26 11.81
CA SER A 145 1.21 -23.22 11.57
C SER A 145 0.62 -21.88 12.04
N LEU A 146 -0.53 -21.51 11.49
CA LEU A 146 -1.25 -20.30 11.95
C LEU A 146 -1.59 -20.37 13.45
N SER A 147 -1.90 -21.57 13.96
CA SER A 147 -2.20 -21.80 15.38
C SER A 147 -0.97 -21.53 16.27
N GLU A 148 0.20 -22.04 15.89
CA GLU A 148 1.46 -21.82 16.61
C GLU A 148 1.84 -20.34 16.61
N THR A 149 1.72 -19.67 15.44
CA THR A 149 1.98 -18.25 15.33
C THR A 149 1.06 -17.44 16.23
N MET A 150 -0.24 -17.73 16.24
CA MET A 150 -1.22 -17.05 17.08
C MET A 150 -0.98 -17.29 18.57
N SER A 151 -0.62 -18.49 18.94
CA SER A 151 -0.25 -18.83 20.33
C SER A 151 0.99 -18.04 20.78
N CYS A 152 2.01 -17.95 19.94
CA CYS A 152 3.21 -17.17 20.22
C CYS A 152 2.89 -15.66 20.38
N LEU A 153 2.04 -15.11 19.53
CA LEU A 153 1.67 -13.69 19.58
C LEU A 153 0.81 -13.35 20.80
N ARG A 154 -0.10 -14.26 21.20
CA ARG A 154 -0.92 -14.08 22.41
C ARG A 154 -0.08 -13.93 23.67
N GLY A 155 1.06 -14.61 23.77
CA GLY A 155 1.98 -14.51 24.89
C GLY A 155 2.86 -13.26 24.90
N ARG A 156 2.74 -12.36 23.92
CA ARG A 156 3.60 -11.16 23.78
C ARG A 156 2.81 -9.87 23.93
N PRO A 157 2.67 -9.28 25.13
CA PRO A 157 1.88 -8.06 25.33
C PRO A 157 2.39 -6.87 24.53
N THR A 158 3.71 -6.76 24.33
CA THR A 158 4.32 -5.70 23.50
C THR A 158 3.75 -5.68 22.07
N PHE A 159 3.52 -6.87 21.48
CA PHE A 159 2.90 -6.96 20.14
C PHE A 159 1.51 -6.30 20.12
N TRP A 160 0.69 -6.57 21.12
CA TRP A 160 -0.67 -6.03 21.20
C TRP A 160 -0.69 -4.51 21.42
N TRP A 161 0.17 -3.99 22.30
CA TRP A 161 0.26 -2.55 22.54
C TRP A 161 0.71 -1.80 21.27
N ILE A 162 1.72 -2.31 20.56
CA ILE A 162 2.16 -1.73 19.29
C ILE A 162 1.03 -1.81 18.25
N SER A 163 0.34 -2.96 18.15
CA SER A 163 -0.75 -3.13 17.19
C SER A 163 -1.91 -2.16 17.45
N VAL A 164 -2.28 -1.96 18.70
CA VAL A 164 -3.32 -0.99 19.11
C VAL A 164 -2.88 0.43 18.76
N GLY A 165 -1.63 0.81 19.07
CA GLY A 165 -1.08 2.13 18.71
C GLY A 165 -1.11 2.36 17.20
N CYS A 166 -0.66 1.38 16.40
CA CYS A 166 -0.73 1.46 14.94
C CYS A 166 -2.18 1.56 14.43
N ALA A 167 -3.13 0.84 15.05
CA ALA A 167 -4.54 0.91 14.68
C ALA A 167 -5.13 2.31 14.91
N PHE A 168 -4.84 2.95 16.05
CA PHE A 168 -5.26 4.34 16.30
C PHE A 168 -4.62 5.33 15.32
N THR A 169 -3.34 5.19 15.06
CA THR A 169 -2.64 6.03 14.07
C THR A 169 -3.26 5.88 12.68
N ALA A 170 -3.52 4.65 12.26
CA ALA A 170 -4.18 4.37 10.98
C ALA A 170 -5.59 4.97 10.93
N PHE A 171 -6.39 4.81 12.01
CA PHE A 171 -7.73 5.37 12.10
C PHE A 171 -7.74 6.90 11.91
N VAL A 172 -6.86 7.62 12.60
CA VAL A 172 -6.72 9.07 12.48
C VAL A 172 -6.25 9.46 11.06
N SER A 173 -5.26 8.76 10.53
CA SER A 173 -4.69 9.05 9.20
C SER A 173 -5.73 8.84 8.09
N TYR A 174 -6.46 7.73 8.11
CA TYR A 174 -7.53 7.48 7.14
C TYR A 174 -8.71 8.44 7.30
N GLY A 175 -9.08 8.79 8.54
CA GLY A 175 -10.11 9.78 8.82
C GLY A 175 -9.74 11.14 8.21
N ASN A 176 -8.56 11.65 8.53
CA ASN A 176 -8.07 12.91 7.98
C ASN A 176 -7.97 12.86 6.45
N GLY A 177 -7.36 11.82 5.89
CA GLY A 177 -7.18 11.68 4.44
C GLY A 177 -8.49 11.71 3.66
N ASN A 178 -9.56 11.11 4.20
CA ASN A 178 -10.85 11.05 3.53
C ASN A 178 -11.71 12.31 3.72
N PHE A 179 -11.67 12.96 4.90
CA PHE A 179 -12.56 14.09 5.19
C PHE A 179 -11.92 15.45 4.98
N MET A 180 -10.60 15.58 5.11
CA MET A 180 -9.89 16.85 4.94
C MET A 180 -10.12 17.52 3.58
N PRO A 181 -10.13 16.80 2.42
CA PRO A 181 -10.44 17.41 1.13
C PRO A 181 -11.82 18.10 1.13
N SER A 182 -12.84 17.39 1.61
CA SER A 182 -14.21 17.94 1.67
C SER A 182 -14.33 19.11 2.64
N PHE A 183 -13.60 19.08 3.74
CA PHE A 183 -13.55 20.19 4.71
C PHE A 183 -12.94 21.45 4.09
N LEU A 184 -11.81 21.33 3.42
CA LEU A 184 -11.12 22.46 2.78
C LEU A 184 -11.96 23.07 1.66
N MET A 185 -12.61 22.24 0.84
CA MET A 185 -13.50 22.73 -0.20
C MET A 185 -14.73 23.46 0.34
N ARG A 186 -15.38 22.91 1.38
CA ARG A 186 -16.64 23.47 1.92
C ARG A 186 -16.44 24.69 2.81
N ASN A 187 -15.39 24.72 3.64
CA ASN A 187 -15.19 25.78 4.61
C ASN A 187 -14.23 26.88 4.13
N HIS A 188 -13.31 26.54 3.21
CA HIS A 188 -12.32 27.49 2.71
C HIS A 188 -12.51 27.83 1.23
N GLY A 189 -13.51 27.25 0.56
CA GLY A 189 -13.83 27.55 -0.84
C GLY A 189 -12.76 27.16 -1.85
N LEU A 190 -11.82 26.28 -1.45
CA LEU A 190 -10.72 25.84 -2.32
C LEU A 190 -11.23 24.93 -3.44
N SER A 191 -10.64 25.05 -4.62
CA SER A 191 -10.89 24.15 -5.73
C SER A 191 -10.28 22.77 -5.48
N LEU A 192 -10.77 21.76 -6.18
CA LEU A 192 -10.28 20.39 -6.04
C LEU A 192 -8.79 20.27 -6.39
N ALA A 193 -8.30 21.02 -7.36
CA ALA A 193 -6.89 21.05 -7.74
C ALA A 193 -6.01 21.71 -6.66
N GLU A 194 -6.46 22.82 -6.06
CA GLU A 194 -5.75 23.47 -4.95
C GLU A 194 -5.65 22.56 -3.72
N VAL A 195 -6.76 21.93 -3.36
CA VAL A 195 -6.79 20.95 -2.25
C VAL A 195 -5.85 19.77 -2.53
N GLY A 196 -5.86 19.26 -3.77
CA GLY A 196 -4.96 18.20 -4.19
C GLY A 196 -3.49 18.61 -4.10
N ALA A 197 -3.14 19.80 -4.55
CA ALA A 197 -1.78 20.33 -4.47
C ALA A 197 -1.32 20.52 -2.99
N ILE A 198 -2.15 21.17 -2.18
CA ILE A 198 -1.83 21.44 -0.76
C ILE A 198 -1.65 20.12 0.02
N LEU A 199 -2.63 19.22 -0.05
CA LEU A 199 -2.56 17.96 0.70
C LEU A 199 -1.46 17.04 0.15
N GLY A 200 -1.25 17.04 -1.16
CA GLY A 200 -0.16 16.29 -1.79
C GLY A 200 1.20 16.76 -1.31
N LEU A 201 1.46 18.07 -1.36
CA LEU A 201 2.73 18.65 -0.91
C LEU A 201 2.96 18.43 0.59
N ILE A 202 1.99 18.79 1.43
CA ILE A 202 2.15 18.65 2.89
C ILE A 202 2.34 17.18 3.26
N SER A 203 1.42 16.30 2.88
CA SER A 203 1.47 14.88 3.29
C SER A 203 2.61 14.13 2.61
N GLY A 204 2.88 14.43 1.34
CA GLY A 204 3.94 13.77 0.58
C GLY A 204 5.33 14.14 1.08
N LEU A 205 5.64 15.44 1.20
CA LEU A 205 6.96 15.88 1.62
C LEU A 205 7.25 15.58 3.10
N SER A 206 6.29 15.89 3.99
CA SER A 206 6.49 15.62 5.42
C SER A 206 6.59 14.12 5.72
N GLY A 207 5.77 13.31 5.04
CA GLY A 207 5.82 11.86 5.19
C GLY A 207 7.10 11.27 4.62
N ALA A 208 7.55 11.70 3.43
CA ALA A 208 8.80 11.23 2.82
C ALA A 208 10.01 11.57 3.70
N THR A 209 10.09 12.78 4.24
CA THR A 209 11.18 13.17 5.15
C THR A 209 11.12 12.42 6.48
N GLY A 210 9.91 12.24 7.05
CA GLY A 210 9.72 11.52 8.30
C GLY A 210 10.08 10.03 8.27
N THR A 211 10.19 9.40 7.09
CA THR A 211 10.64 8.01 6.99
C THR A 211 12.13 7.81 7.27
N PHE A 212 12.93 8.88 7.26
CA PHE A 212 14.38 8.84 7.50
C PHE A 212 14.80 9.38 8.87
N LEU A 213 13.85 9.97 9.62
CA LEU A 213 14.06 10.43 10.99
C LEU A 213 13.72 9.33 12.00
#